data_1b61bf741d6c10b752588c17237b5033
#
_entry.id   1b61bf741d6c10b752588c17237b5033
#
_cell.length_a   1.000
_cell.length_b   1.000
_cell.length_c   1.000
_cell.angle_alpha   90.00
_cell.angle_beta   90.00
_cell.angle_gamma   90.00
#
_symmetry.space_group_name_H-M   'P 1'
#
loop_
_entity.id
_entity.type
_entity.pdbx_description
1 polymer ?
#
loop_
_entity_poly.entity_id
_entity_poly.type
_entity_poly.pdbx_seq_one_letter_code
_entity_poly.pdbx_strand_id
1 'polypeptide(L)'
;MPEDDPVEIPIEGVLDLHTFSPRDVKDLVPEYLEECLNRGITEVRIIHGKGTGTLKAIVHGLLRKNPSVASFEDADPMAGGWGATLVRLRLP
;
A
#
# COMPACT_ATOMS: atom_id res chain seq x y z
N MET A 1 9.79 24.05 12.62
CA MET A 1 9.40 23.12 11.57
C MET A 1 8.95 23.88 10.34
N PRO A 2 9.45 23.57 9.22
CA PRO A 2 9.04 24.29 8.00
C PRO A 2 7.57 24.05 7.70
N GLU A 3 6.90 25.10 7.36
CA GLU A 3 5.49 25.02 7.03
C GLU A 3 5.26 24.36 5.67
N ASP A 4 6.32 24.29 4.90
CA ASP A 4 6.24 23.71 3.57
C ASP A 4 6.72 22.27 3.52
N ASP A 5 6.77 21.59 4.67
CA ASP A 5 7.11 20.19 4.69
C ASP A 5 6.14 19.41 3.82
N PRO A 6 6.64 18.50 3.02
CA PRO A 6 5.74 17.64 2.28
C PRO A 6 4.88 16.83 3.24
N VAL A 7 3.73 16.44 2.77
CA VAL A 7 2.86 15.60 3.57
C VAL A 7 3.60 14.31 3.86
N GLU A 8 3.78 14.02 5.13
CA GLU A 8 4.40 12.79 5.55
C GLU A 8 3.35 11.73 5.74
N ILE A 9 3.60 10.56 5.17
CA ILE A 9 2.71 9.43 5.35
C ILE A 9 3.25 8.62 6.51
N PRO A 10 2.46 8.46 7.59
CA PRO A 10 2.91 7.65 8.71
C PRO A 10 3.16 6.22 8.26
N ILE A 11 4.25 5.63 8.72
CA ILE A 11 4.57 4.26 8.36
C ILE A 11 4.05 3.36 9.47
N GLU A 12 2.78 2.99 9.35
CA GLU A 12 2.08 2.22 10.36
C GLU A 12 1.53 0.90 9.84
N GLY A 13 1.80 0.59 8.59
CA GLY A 13 1.26 -0.64 8.01
C GLY A 13 -0.11 -0.44 7.37
N VAL A 14 -0.57 0.80 7.24
CA VAL A 14 -1.81 1.11 6.53
C VAL A 14 -1.53 2.24 5.57
N LEU A 15 -1.76 2.00 4.29
CA LEU A 15 -1.52 3.00 3.25
C LEU A 15 -2.85 3.28 2.55
N ASP A 16 -3.38 4.48 2.73
CA ASP A 16 -4.63 4.89 2.12
C ASP A 16 -4.34 5.67 0.84
N LEU A 17 -4.76 5.11 -0.28
CA LEU A 17 -4.48 5.66 -1.60
C LEU A 17 -5.64 6.44 -2.20
N HIS A 18 -6.74 6.61 -1.47
CA HIS A 18 -7.95 7.14 -2.10
C HIS A 18 -7.79 8.57 -2.63
N THR A 19 -6.83 9.34 -2.11
CA THR A 19 -6.59 10.70 -2.57
C THR A 19 -5.44 10.81 -3.57
N PHE A 20 -4.79 9.70 -3.89
CA PHE A 20 -3.65 9.71 -4.79
C PHE A 20 -4.07 9.35 -6.21
N SER A 21 -3.37 9.93 -7.18
CA SER A 21 -3.61 9.59 -8.57
C SER A 21 -2.92 8.29 -8.93
N PRO A 22 -3.37 7.59 -9.98
CA PRO A 22 -2.71 6.36 -10.41
C PRO A 22 -1.22 6.54 -10.67
N ARG A 23 -0.82 7.72 -11.18
CA ARG A 23 0.58 8.00 -11.45
C ARG A 23 1.41 7.99 -10.17
N ASP A 24 0.87 8.60 -9.11
CA ASP A 24 1.59 8.69 -7.84
C ASP A 24 1.71 7.32 -7.17
N VAL A 25 0.70 6.48 -7.35
CA VAL A 25 0.65 5.17 -6.71
C VAL A 25 1.80 4.28 -7.16
N LYS A 26 2.22 4.40 -8.42
CA LYS A 26 3.28 3.55 -8.95
C LYS A 26 4.60 3.72 -8.21
N ASP A 27 4.89 4.92 -7.76
CA ASP A 27 6.12 5.19 -7.03
C ASP A 27 5.91 5.03 -5.53
N LEU A 28 4.74 5.43 -5.04
CA LEU A 28 4.45 5.45 -3.62
C LEU A 28 4.42 4.04 -3.01
N VAL A 29 3.77 3.09 -3.68
CA VAL A 29 3.59 1.77 -3.10
C VAL A 29 4.91 1.05 -2.84
N PRO A 30 5.83 0.95 -3.81
CA PRO A 30 7.10 0.30 -3.53
C PRO A 30 7.90 0.99 -2.43
N GLU A 31 7.89 2.31 -2.40
CA GLU A 31 8.62 3.06 -1.38
C GLU A 31 8.03 2.82 0.00
N TYR A 32 6.70 2.81 0.09
CA TYR A 32 6.05 2.57 1.36
C TYR A 32 6.37 1.18 1.90
N LEU A 33 6.32 0.18 1.04
CA LEU A 33 6.62 -1.19 1.45
C LEU A 33 8.06 -1.33 1.92
N GLU A 34 8.98 -0.66 1.25
CA GLU A 34 10.38 -0.68 1.67
C GLU A 34 10.54 -0.07 3.05
N GLU A 35 9.87 1.04 3.31
CA GLU A 35 9.92 1.67 4.63
C GLU A 35 9.31 0.78 5.70
N CYS A 36 8.25 0.06 5.36
CA CYS A 36 7.66 -0.88 6.29
C CYS A 36 8.67 -1.96 6.69
N LEU A 37 9.38 -2.50 5.71
CA LEU A 37 10.40 -3.50 5.97
C LEU A 37 11.52 -2.96 6.85
N ASN A 38 11.94 -1.71 6.59
CA ASN A 38 12.98 -1.09 7.39
C ASN A 38 12.59 -0.98 8.86
N ARG A 39 11.29 -0.98 9.13
CA ARG A 39 10.77 -0.87 10.49
C ARG A 39 10.26 -2.20 11.03
N GLY A 40 10.46 -3.29 10.31
CA GLY A 40 10.03 -4.61 10.75
C GLY A 40 8.54 -4.85 10.61
N ILE A 41 7.85 -4.04 9.84
CA ILE A 41 6.41 -4.21 9.60
C ILE A 41 6.23 -5.15 8.42
N THR A 42 5.61 -6.30 8.65
CA THR A 42 5.44 -7.31 7.61
C THR A 42 4.00 -7.48 7.16
N GLU A 43 3.04 -6.87 7.82
CA GLU A 43 1.66 -6.90 7.38
C GLU A 43 1.23 -5.49 7.06
N VAL A 44 0.79 -5.28 5.83
CA VAL A 44 0.43 -3.95 5.34
C VAL A 44 -0.95 -4.01 4.72
N ARG A 45 -1.78 -3.02 5.03
CA ARG A 45 -3.08 -2.89 4.39
C ARG A 45 -3.05 -1.69 3.46
N ILE A 46 -3.37 -1.91 2.20
CA ILE A 46 -3.40 -0.85 1.20
C ILE A 46 -4.85 -0.60 0.83
N ILE A 47 -5.33 0.60 1.10
CA ILE A 47 -6.71 0.98 0.82
C ILE A 47 -6.74 1.70 -0.52
N HIS A 48 -7.29 1.05 -1.53
CA HIS A 48 -7.38 1.62 -2.88
C HIS A 48 -8.80 2.06 -3.23
N GLY A 49 -9.75 1.76 -2.36
CA GLY A 49 -11.13 2.14 -2.57
C GLY A 49 -11.85 1.17 -3.49
N LYS A 50 -13.17 1.35 -3.58
CA LYS A 50 -14.02 0.45 -4.35
C LYS A 50 -14.33 0.95 -5.75
N GLY A 51 -13.93 2.15 -6.10
CA GLY A 51 -14.29 2.82 -7.35
C GLY A 51 -14.35 1.92 -8.58
N THR A 52 -13.64 2.30 -9.63
CA THR A 52 -13.65 1.54 -10.87
C THR A 52 -12.76 0.31 -10.86
N GLY A 53 -11.98 0.14 -9.81
CA GLY A 53 -11.00 -0.94 -9.74
C GLY A 53 -9.66 -0.58 -10.37
N THR A 54 -9.52 0.64 -10.87
CA THR A 54 -8.28 1.06 -11.51
C THR A 54 -7.10 1.03 -10.53
N LEU A 55 -7.25 1.62 -9.37
CA LEU A 55 -6.17 1.63 -8.38
C LEU A 55 -5.88 0.22 -7.88
N LYS A 56 -6.92 -0.58 -7.68
CA LYS A 56 -6.74 -1.96 -7.25
C LYS A 56 -5.90 -2.74 -8.25
N ALA A 57 -6.19 -2.58 -9.54
CA ALA A 57 -5.44 -3.28 -10.58
C ALA A 57 -3.98 -2.86 -10.60
N ILE A 58 -3.74 -1.56 -10.45
CA ILE A 58 -2.37 -1.04 -10.43
C ILE A 58 -1.62 -1.59 -9.22
N VAL A 59 -2.25 -1.54 -8.05
CA VAL A 59 -1.63 -2.03 -6.82
C VAL A 59 -1.29 -3.51 -6.97
N HIS A 60 -2.24 -4.32 -7.42
CA HIS A 60 -1.99 -5.76 -7.57
C HIS A 60 -0.86 -6.03 -8.55
N GLY A 61 -0.76 -5.26 -9.64
CA GLY A 61 0.33 -5.39 -10.58
C GLY A 61 1.68 -5.09 -9.95
N LEU A 62 1.73 -4.03 -9.13
CA LEU A 62 2.96 -3.66 -8.42
C LEU A 62 3.37 -4.73 -7.42
N LEU A 63 2.39 -5.29 -6.70
CA LEU A 63 2.68 -6.31 -5.70
C LEU A 63 3.22 -7.59 -6.33
N ARG A 64 2.68 -7.98 -7.49
CA ARG A 64 3.15 -9.18 -8.18
C ARG A 64 4.61 -9.07 -8.60
N LYS A 65 5.06 -7.87 -8.87
CA LYS A 65 6.43 -7.62 -9.33
C LYS A 65 7.41 -7.37 -8.21
N ASN A 66 6.91 -7.20 -6.99
CA ASN A 66 7.76 -6.82 -5.86
C ASN A 66 8.30 -8.07 -5.16
N PRO A 67 9.62 -8.29 -5.20
CA PRO A 67 10.19 -9.51 -4.59
C PRO A 67 10.05 -9.54 -3.08
N SER A 68 9.78 -8.42 -2.44
CA SER A 68 9.60 -8.37 -1.00
C SER A 68 8.20 -8.81 -0.58
N VAL A 69 7.28 -8.95 -1.53
CA VAL A 69 5.91 -9.36 -1.23
C VAL A 69 5.82 -10.87 -1.23
N ALA A 70 5.47 -11.45 -0.08
CA ALA A 70 5.29 -12.90 0.03
C ALA A 70 3.92 -13.32 -0.52
N SER A 71 2.89 -12.54 -0.20
CA SER A 71 1.54 -12.80 -0.67
C SER A 71 0.68 -11.58 -0.48
N PHE A 72 -0.45 -11.53 -1.17
CA PHE A 72 -1.44 -10.49 -0.94
C PHE A 72 -2.82 -11.05 -1.28
N GLU A 73 -3.84 -10.48 -0.67
CA GLU A 73 -5.21 -10.90 -0.88
C GLU A 73 -6.16 -9.74 -0.57
N ASP A 74 -7.40 -9.85 -1.01
CA ASP A 74 -8.40 -8.85 -0.67
C ASP A 74 -8.61 -8.88 0.85
N ALA A 75 -8.83 -7.70 1.42
CA ALA A 75 -9.05 -7.60 2.85
C ALA A 75 -10.37 -8.26 3.22
N ASP A 76 -10.45 -8.70 4.49
CA ASP A 76 -11.68 -9.24 5.04
C ASP A 76 -12.78 -8.17 4.93
N PRO A 77 -14.04 -8.57 4.66
CA PRO A 77 -15.14 -7.59 4.58
C PRO A 77 -15.24 -6.68 5.79
N MET A 78 -14.88 -7.17 6.97
CA MET A 78 -14.88 -6.35 8.19
C MET A 78 -13.72 -5.39 8.23
N ALA A 79 -12.69 -5.61 7.40
CA ALA A 79 -11.49 -4.79 7.37
C ALA A 79 -11.34 -4.01 6.06
N GLY A 80 -12.45 -3.76 5.35
CA GLY A 80 -12.43 -2.98 4.13
C GLY A 80 -12.82 -3.74 2.88
N GLY A 81 -12.93 -5.06 2.96
CA GLY A 81 -13.36 -5.88 1.84
C GLY A 81 -12.50 -5.68 0.61
N TRP A 82 -13.13 -5.68 -0.56
CA TRP A 82 -12.40 -5.55 -1.82
C TRP A 82 -11.92 -4.13 -2.08
N GLY A 83 -12.23 -3.19 -1.19
CA GLY A 83 -11.68 -1.83 -1.27
C GLY A 83 -10.29 -1.71 -0.67
N ALA A 84 -9.73 -2.80 -0.15
CA ALA A 84 -8.40 -2.83 0.42
C ALA A 84 -7.74 -4.16 0.13
N THR A 85 -6.41 -4.18 0.17
CA THR A 85 -5.61 -5.37 -0.05
C THR A 85 -4.69 -5.57 1.14
N LEU A 86 -4.67 -6.78 1.67
CA LEU A 86 -3.73 -7.17 2.72
C LEU A 86 -2.47 -7.71 2.07
N VAL A 87 -1.34 -7.20 2.48
CA VAL A 87 -0.04 -7.57 1.93
C VAL A 87 0.81 -8.16 3.03
N ARG A 88 1.44 -9.28 2.74
CA ARG A 88 2.42 -9.87 3.64
C ARG A 88 3.79 -9.74 2.99
N LEU A 89 4.70 -9.14 3.74
CA LEU A 89 6.07 -8.94 3.27
C LEU A 89 6.96 -9.99 3.89
N ARG A 90 8.04 -10.31 3.17
CA ARG A 90 9.05 -11.23 3.70
C ARG A 90 10.25 -10.41 4.16
N LEU A 91 10.72 -10.70 5.36
CA LEU A 91 11.91 -10.04 5.86
C LEU A 91 13.13 -10.58 5.12
N PRO A 92 14.14 -9.73 4.94
CA PRO A 92 15.38 -10.16 4.28
C PRO A 92 16.14 -11.19 5.09
#